data_1c317789a11eb72a88b5fc32d56fc4ba
#
_entry.id   1c317789a11eb72a88b5fc32d56fc4ba
#
_cell.length_a   1.000
_cell.length_b   1.000
_cell.length_c   1.000
_cell.angle_alpha   90.00
_cell.angle_beta   90.00
_cell.angle_gamma   90.00
#
_symmetry.space_group_name_H-M   'P 1'
#
loop_
_entity.id
_entity.type
_entity.pdbx_description
1 polymer ?
#
loop_
_entity_poly.entity_id
_entity_poly.type
_entity_poly.pdbx_seq_one_letter_code
_entity_poly.pdbx_strand_id
1 'polypeptide(L)'
;MRKTTKLIAVLSAAAMMSMAAPNVLNDSFLLNVYAANGWVQEDSEWHFYDEDGYLESNTWKKRGSDWYYLDDDGNVTVNQRVDEYYVDSEGKMVKNKWVSPEGEETYDSPDSASDQEWNYFDKNGKIVTSRWMAIQNNWHYFDEDGIMQTGVLELDGSVYYLGKESDGVRKTGWILLEDITEDTDDEGIWCYFDEDGKLVVNQIDRKIDGAFYTFENGQMQTGWVKTEKTAEGEADSPASYQYYDEKQGGKRASGWYQIEGIEGISEEGEEYYFYFKNGKPYYSQEAGLELFNINSERYAFNEKGEMQTGVQTLAVKGGGEAVYYFGDDGAMKTGKQTIYDEDAEENQTWYFYPSGSKKGQGYTGERDNRVYVNGLMKKADPELRYEPVAAGDRTYLVNTSGTIQKASSSSTSDAKP
;
A
#
# COMPACT_ATOMS: atom_id res chain seq x y z
N MET A 1 63.55 2.93 3.54
CA MET A 1 64.75 3.82 3.53
C MET A 1 64.25 5.19 3.03
N ARG A 2 64.03 6.10 3.93
CA ARG A 2 63.62 7.48 3.60
C ARG A 2 64.84 8.20 3.02
N LYS A 3 64.75 8.64 1.76
CA LYS A 3 65.71 9.58 1.19
C LYS A 3 65.25 10.99 1.54
N THR A 4 65.87 11.59 2.53
CA THR A 4 65.71 13.01 2.82
C THR A 4 66.54 13.81 1.83
N THR A 5 65.89 14.49 0.92
CA THR A 5 66.52 15.45 0.01
C THR A 5 66.51 16.81 0.70
N LYS A 6 67.71 17.32 1.03
CA LYS A 6 67.81 18.71 1.50
C LYS A 6 67.63 19.64 0.30
N LEU A 7 66.48 20.31 0.19
CA LEU A 7 66.34 21.43 -0.70
C LEU A 7 66.84 22.69 0.02
N ILE A 8 67.83 23.34 -0.53
CA ILE A 8 68.25 24.65 -0.07
C ILE A 8 67.31 25.68 -0.69
N ALA A 9 66.38 26.18 0.12
CA ALA A 9 65.47 27.23 -0.30
C ALA A 9 66.26 28.53 -0.57
N VAL A 10 66.30 28.94 -1.82
CA VAL A 10 66.80 30.26 -2.20
C VAL A 10 65.64 31.23 -2.07
N LEU A 11 65.58 31.95 -0.97
CA LEU A 11 64.61 33.01 -0.77
C LEU A 11 64.89 34.20 -1.72
N SER A 12 64.06 34.38 -2.73
CA SER A 12 63.95 35.65 -3.43
C SER A 12 63.03 36.60 -2.65
N ALA A 13 63.62 37.21 -1.61
CA ALA A 13 62.94 38.32 -0.95
C ALA A 13 63.10 39.60 -1.78
N ALA A 14 62.13 39.89 -2.63
CA ALA A 14 61.99 41.23 -3.22
C ALA A 14 61.43 42.22 -2.16
N ALA A 15 62.29 42.66 -1.26
CA ALA A 15 61.97 43.83 -0.44
C ALA A 15 62.47 45.07 -1.19
N MET A 16 61.57 45.85 -1.78
CA MET A 16 61.89 47.23 -2.18
C MET A 16 62.17 48.07 -0.92
N MET A 17 63.41 48.44 -0.73
CA MET A 17 63.73 49.67 -0.02
C MET A 17 64.72 50.45 -0.87
N SER A 18 64.24 51.52 -1.48
CA SER A 18 65.05 52.62 -1.93
C SER A 18 65.53 53.36 -0.71
N MET A 19 66.88 53.45 -0.51
CA MET A 19 67.57 54.68 -0.11
C MET A 19 69.08 54.48 -0.13
N ALA A 20 69.73 55.38 -0.83
CA ALA A 20 71.07 55.93 -0.83
C ALA A 20 72.17 55.30 0.02
N ALA A 21 73.29 55.05 -0.68
CA ALA A 21 74.61 54.66 -0.14
C ALA A 21 75.24 55.78 0.69
N PRO A 22 76.26 55.46 1.60
CA PRO A 22 77.57 55.25 1.05
C PRO A 22 78.42 54.14 1.71
N ASN A 23 79.45 53.72 0.95
CA ASN A 23 80.52 52.79 1.24
C ASN A 23 80.96 52.67 2.71
N VAL A 24 81.04 51.42 3.21
CA VAL A 24 82.15 50.87 3.97
C VAL A 24 82.24 49.37 3.72
N LEU A 25 83.39 48.94 3.21
CA LEU A 25 83.80 47.55 3.19
C LEU A 25 84.12 47.08 4.64
N ASN A 26 83.59 46.04 5.07
CA ASN A 26 84.17 44.81 5.67
C ASN A 26 83.15 44.08 6.58
N ASP A 27 83.28 42.79 6.48
CA ASP A 27 82.93 41.73 7.40
C ASP A 27 81.54 41.08 7.22
N SER A 28 81.70 39.89 6.68
CA SER A 28 80.89 38.67 7.04
C SER A 28 79.37 38.93 7.35
N PHE A 29 78.67 39.15 6.32
CA PHE A 29 77.19 38.89 6.43
C PHE A 29 77.01 37.37 6.56
N LEU A 30 77.05 36.89 7.84
CA LEU A 30 76.32 35.67 8.15
C LEU A 30 74.85 35.95 7.91
N LEU A 31 74.39 35.67 6.69
CA LEU A 31 72.98 35.48 6.45
C LEU A 31 72.53 34.32 7.39
N ASN A 32 71.99 34.66 8.54
CA ASN A 32 71.15 33.73 9.26
C ASN A 32 69.98 33.45 8.38
N VAL A 33 70.13 32.42 7.54
CA VAL A 33 69.01 31.80 6.86
C VAL A 33 68.20 31.16 7.96
N TYR A 34 67.23 31.91 8.52
CA TYR A 34 66.21 31.29 9.34
C TYR A 34 65.50 30.29 8.41
N ALA A 35 65.68 29.01 8.69
CA ALA A 35 64.91 27.99 8.01
C ALA A 35 63.40 28.36 8.13
N ALA A 36 62.76 28.51 7.02
CA ALA A 36 61.33 28.77 7.04
C ALA A 36 60.68 27.58 7.76
N ASN A 37 59.82 27.87 8.74
CA ASN A 37 59.00 26.85 9.37
C ASN A 37 57.54 27.19 9.26
N GLY A 38 56.68 26.21 9.21
CA GLY A 38 55.25 26.38 8.98
C GLY A 38 54.90 26.59 7.50
N TRP A 39 53.80 27.29 7.25
CA TRP A 39 53.27 27.52 5.90
C TRP A 39 54.04 28.66 5.21
N VAL A 40 54.59 28.38 4.05
CA VAL A 40 55.34 29.29 3.19
C VAL A 40 54.75 29.29 1.79
N GLN A 41 54.60 30.44 1.16
CA GLN A 41 54.17 30.58 -0.23
C GLN A 41 55.41 30.84 -1.12
N GLU A 42 55.61 29.94 -2.07
CA GLU A 42 56.71 30.02 -3.06
C GLU A 42 56.10 29.88 -4.45
N ASP A 43 56.45 30.76 -5.38
CA ASP A 43 55.96 30.74 -6.79
C ASP A 43 54.45 30.59 -6.93
N SER A 44 53.69 31.16 -5.98
CA SER A 44 52.21 31.11 -5.87
C SER A 44 51.65 29.79 -5.30
N GLU A 45 52.50 28.82 -4.96
CA GLU A 45 52.11 27.57 -4.34
C GLU A 45 52.39 27.58 -2.84
N TRP A 46 51.60 26.82 -2.05
CA TRP A 46 51.78 26.70 -0.59
C TRP A 46 52.46 25.43 -0.23
N HIS A 47 53.57 25.56 0.55
CA HIS A 47 54.36 24.49 1.12
C HIS A 47 54.38 24.56 2.66
N PHE A 48 54.67 23.46 3.30
CA PHE A 48 54.83 23.42 4.76
C PHE A 48 56.22 22.88 5.11
N TYR A 49 56.94 23.64 5.91
CA TYR A 49 58.27 23.26 6.43
C TYR A 49 58.18 22.91 7.92
N ASP A 50 58.89 21.86 8.35
CA ASP A 50 58.97 21.48 9.74
C ASP A 50 59.86 22.46 10.54
N GLU A 51 60.06 22.18 11.85
CA GLU A 51 60.86 23.03 12.74
C GLU A 51 62.35 23.05 12.36
N ASP A 52 62.82 22.03 11.66
CA ASP A 52 64.19 21.89 11.17
C ASP A 52 64.35 22.47 9.74
N GLY A 53 63.27 23.00 9.15
CA GLY A 53 63.28 23.59 7.81
C GLY A 53 63.25 22.58 6.68
N TYR A 54 62.79 21.35 6.92
CA TYR A 54 62.57 20.36 5.87
C TYR A 54 61.15 20.46 5.30
N LEU A 55 61.05 20.36 3.98
CA LEU A 55 59.76 20.31 3.29
C LEU A 55 59.00 19.03 3.71
N GLU A 56 57.77 19.21 4.20
CA GLU A 56 56.87 18.12 4.54
C GLU A 56 56.08 17.68 3.29
N SER A 57 55.86 16.37 3.14
CA SER A 57 55.11 15.77 2.05
C SER A 57 54.33 14.57 2.55
N ASN A 58 53.33 14.11 1.76
CA ASN A 58 52.42 12.98 2.06
C ASN A 58 51.78 13.10 3.44
N THR A 59 51.28 14.28 3.78
CA THR A 59 50.76 14.53 5.13
C THR A 59 49.72 15.64 5.16
N TRP A 60 48.82 15.54 6.14
CA TRP A 60 47.85 16.57 6.43
C TRP A 60 48.39 17.66 7.32
N LYS A 61 48.22 18.92 6.92
CA LYS A 61 48.61 20.10 7.71
C LYS A 61 47.44 21.05 7.86
N LYS A 62 47.33 21.63 9.07
CA LYS A 62 46.27 22.60 9.39
C LYS A 62 46.75 24.01 9.10
N ARG A 63 45.88 24.84 8.46
CA ARG A 63 46.07 26.27 8.25
C ARG A 63 44.79 27.01 8.62
N GLY A 64 44.84 27.77 9.71
CA GLY A 64 43.64 28.39 10.29
C GLY A 64 42.65 27.32 10.78
N SER A 65 41.43 27.31 10.24
CA SER A 65 40.39 26.32 10.52
C SER A 65 40.45 25.08 9.63
N ASP A 66 41.19 25.17 8.52
CA ASP A 66 41.10 24.22 7.43
C ASP A 66 42.29 23.24 7.41
N TRP A 67 42.08 22.05 6.86
CA TRP A 67 43.06 21.04 6.64
C TRP A 67 43.43 20.97 5.16
N TYR A 68 44.73 20.79 4.87
CA TYR A 68 45.29 20.67 3.53
C TYR A 68 46.15 19.42 3.48
N TYR A 69 46.15 18.72 2.36
CA TYR A 69 47.05 17.60 2.13
C TYR A 69 48.19 18.02 1.21
N LEU A 70 49.38 17.65 1.62
CA LEU A 70 50.61 17.84 0.83
C LEU A 70 50.94 16.55 0.11
N ASP A 71 51.11 16.61 -1.22
CA ASP A 71 51.50 15.47 -2.05
C ASP A 71 52.93 15.02 -1.81
N ASP A 72 53.46 14.09 -2.60
CA ASP A 72 54.83 13.57 -2.48
C ASP A 72 55.92 14.61 -2.81
N ASP A 73 55.58 15.64 -3.56
CA ASP A 73 56.45 16.77 -3.88
C ASP A 73 56.31 17.93 -2.87
N GLY A 74 55.39 17.82 -1.91
CA GLY A 74 55.11 18.84 -0.89
C GLY A 74 54.18 19.94 -1.34
N ASN A 75 53.49 19.79 -2.48
CA ASN A 75 52.49 20.76 -2.99
C ASN A 75 51.14 20.49 -2.35
N VAL A 76 50.33 21.54 -2.21
CA VAL A 76 48.93 21.39 -1.79
C VAL A 76 48.12 20.68 -2.87
N THR A 77 47.56 19.52 -2.53
CA THR A 77 46.66 18.76 -3.39
C THR A 77 45.34 19.48 -3.52
N VAL A 78 44.75 19.54 -4.75
CA VAL A 78 43.46 20.17 -5.06
C VAL A 78 42.56 19.26 -5.88
N ASN A 79 41.25 19.40 -5.75
CA ASN A 79 40.21 18.66 -6.50
C ASN A 79 40.49 17.15 -6.56
N GLN A 80 40.83 16.54 -5.42
CA GLN A 80 41.23 15.17 -5.41
C GLN A 80 40.82 14.45 -4.14
N ARG A 81 40.50 13.15 -4.26
CA ARG A 81 40.33 12.24 -3.14
C ARG A 81 41.68 11.82 -2.60
N VAL A 82 41.86 11.93 -1.29
CA VAL A 82 43.04 11.50 -0.56
C VAL A 82 42.58 10.53 0.53
N ASP A 83 42.75 9.24 0.32
CA ASP A 83 42.24 8.14 1.15
C ASP A 83 40.72 8.28 1.41
N GLU A 84 40.34 8.51 2.65
CA GLU A 84 38.93 8.68 3.07
C GLU A 84 38.42 10.14 3.01
N TYR A 85 39.23 11.08 2.47
CA TYR A 85 38.97 12.52 2.45
C TYR A 85 38.95 13.07 1.04
N TYR A 86 38.36 14.24 0.84
CA TYR A 86 38.43 15.00 -0.40
C TYR A 86 38.93 16.42 -0.11
N VAL A 87 39.72 16.96 -1.03
CA VAL A 87 40.17 18.36 -1.01
C VAL A 87 39.58 19.09 -2.19
N ASP A 88 39.05 20.30 -1.94
CA ASP A 88 38.39 21.14 -2.93
C ASP A 88 39.39 21.85 -3.88
N SER A 89 38.90 22.72 -4.74
CA SER A 89 39.69 23.51 -5.68
C SER A 89 40.66 24.47 -4.99
N GLU A 90 40.47 24.78 -3.68
CA GLU A 90 41.35 25.59 -2.88
C GLU A 90 42.29 24.72 -2.02
N GLY A 91 42.23 23.39 -2.18
CA GLY A 91 42.99 22.41 -1.40
C GLY A 91 42.46 22.17 0.02
N LYS A 92 41.32 22.71 0.37
CA LYS A 92 40.71 22.55 1.69
C LYS A 92 39.99 21.20 1.80
N MET A 93 40.13 20.54 2.95
CA MET A 93 39.38 19.32 3.26
C MET A 93 37.89 19.61 3.28
N VAL A 94 37.12 18.91 2.43
CA VAL A 94 35.65 19.01 2.34
C VAL A 94 35.01 18.40 3.57
N LYS A 95 33.97 19.05 4.10
CA LYS A 95 33.17 18.59 5.26
C LYS A 95 31.71 18.96 5.12
N ASN A 96 30.82 18.05 5.55
CA ASN A 96 29.37 18.22 5.47
C ASN A 96 28.90 18.62 4.07
N LYS A 97 29.47 18.01 3.04
CA LYS A 97 29.16 18.30 1.63
C LYS A 97 29.08 17.05 0.80
N TRP A 98 28.30 17.14 -0.25
CA TRP A 98 28.29 16.21 -1.37
C TRP A 98 29.38 16.58 -2.37
N VAL A 99 29.98 15.56 -2.96
CA VAL A 99 30.97 15.72 -4.01
C VAL A 99 30.69 14.72 -5.12
N SER A 100 30.59 15.20 -6.37
CA SER A 100 30.45 14.34 -7.54
C SER A 100 31.80 13.78 -8.00
N PRO A 101 31.81 12.78 -8.91
CA PRO A 101 33.06 12.30 -9.51
C PRO A 101 33.85 13.38 -10.25
N GLU A 102 33.17 14.38 -10.82
CA GLU A 102 33.77 15.52 -11.50
C GLU A 102 34.26 16.62 -10.55
N GLY A 103 34.04 16.43 -9.23
CA GLY A 103 34.47 17.38 -8.21
C GLY A 103 33.49 18.54 -7.98
N GLU A 104 32.26 18.42 -8.44
CA GLU A 104 31.19 19.37 -8.07
C GLU A 104 30.84 19.21 -6.60
N GLU A 105 30.75 20.33 -5.88
CA GLU A 105 30.43 20.33 -4.46
C GLU A 105 29.10 21.01 -4.20
N THR A 106 28.26 20.39 -3.37
CA THR A 106 27.01 21.00 -2.90
C THR A 106 26.72 20.68 -1.44
N TYR A 107 26.06 21.60 -0.76
CA TYR A 107 25.52 21.38 0.59
C TYR A 107 24.13 20.73 0.55
N ASP A 108 23.37 21.00 -0.49
CA ASP A 108 22.05 20.41 -0.70
C ASP A 108 22.17 19.02 -1.29
N SER A 109 21.13 18.21 -1.15
CA SER A 109 21.07 16.92 -1.83
C SER A 109 21.26 17.12 -3.32
N PRO A 110 21.95 16.17 -4.00
CA PRO A 110 22.20 16.28 -5.43
C PRO A 110 20.92 16.50 -6.23
N ASP A 111 21.01 17.30 -7.29
CA ASP A 111 19.88 17.57 -8.14
C ASP A 111 19.48 16.30 -8.93
N SER A 112 18.18 16.09 -9.10
CA SER A 112 17.56 14.95 -9.75
C SER A 112 17.91 14.74 -11.23
N ALA A 113 18.72 15.59 -11.81
CA ALA A 113 19.11 15.52 -13.23
C ALA A 113 20.49 14.94 -13.49
N SER A 114 21.24 14.52 -12.48
CA SER A 114 22.61 14.03 -12.69
C SER A 114 22.72 12.52 -12.50
N ASP A 115 23.12 11.80 -13.54
CA ASP A 115 23.49 10.37 -13.49
C ASP A 115 24.84 10.15 -12.76
N GLN A 116 25.21 11.05 -11.86
CA GLN A 116 26.53 11.05 -11.22
C GLN A 116 26.53 10.27 -9.90
N GLU A 117 27.61 9.55 -9.68
CA GLU A 117 27.85 8.80 -8.45
C GLU A 117 28.30 9.75 -7.31
N TRP A 118 27.37 10.21 -6.48
CA TRP A 118 27.63 11.17 -5.42
C TRP A 118 28.20 10.53 -4.17
N ASN A 119 29.24 11.14 -3.61
CA ASN A 119 29.78 10.83 -2.28
C ASN A 119 29.37 11.92 -1.27
N TYR A 120 29.29 11.56 -0.01
CA TYR A 120 29.10 12.52 1.07
C TYR A 120 30.26 12.45 2.07
N PHE A 121 30.84 13.60 2.39
CA PHE A 121 31.89 13.74 3.39
C PHE A 121 31.30 14.32 4.67
N ASP A 122 31.45 13.59 5.77
CA ASP A 122 30.83 13.91 7.06
C ASP A 122 31.47 15.13 7.73
N LYS A 123 31.01 15.48 8.94
CA LYS A 123 31.55 16.61 9.73
C LYS A 123 33.05 16.52 10.02
N ASN A 124 33.62 15.34 9.96
CA ASN A 124 35.07 15.11 10.16
C ASN A 124 35.83 15.11 8.84
N GLY A 125 35.14 15.25 7.72
CA GLY A 125 35.69 15.20 6.37
C GLY A 125 35.87 13.78 5.83
N LYS A 126 35.39 12.73 6.54
CA LYS A 126 35.46 11.35 6.07
C LYS A 126 34.31 11.02 5.16
N ILE A 127 34.61 10.27 4.10
CA ILE A 127 33.59 9.70 3.23
C ILE A 127 32.67 8.77 4.02
N VAL A 128 31.38 8.85 3.76
CA VAL A 128 30.38 7.95 4.32
C VAL A 128 30.32 6.68 3.48
N THR A 129 30.52 5.52 4.08
CA THR A 129 30.49 4.21 3.39
C THR A 129 29.67 3.19 4.18
N SER A 130 29.08 2.21 3.47
CA SER A 130 28.39 1.03 4.01
C SER A 130 27.40 1.34 5.13
N ARG A 131 26.63 2.42 5.04
CA ARG A 131 25.69 2.82 6.09
C ARG A 131 24.63 3.81 5.67
N TRP A 132 23.59 3.85 6.47
CA TRP A 132 22.63 4.93 6.47
C TRP A 132 23.21 6.20 7.10
N MET A 133 22.91 7.34 6.48
CA MET A 133 23.26 8.67 7.00
C MET A 133 22.09 9.61 6.85
N ALA A 134 21.74 10.29 7.96
CA ALA A 134 20.75 11.37 7.93
C ALA A 134 21.46 12.68 7.54
N ILE A 135 21.06 13.26 6.42
CA ILE A 135 21.57 14.53 5.88
C ILE A 135 20.38 15.45 5.70
N GLN A 136 20.34 16.60 6.36
CA GLN A 136 19.23 17.57 6.32
C GLN A 136 17.84 16.92 6.56
N ASN A 137 17.75 15.99 7.54
CA ASN A 137 16.56 15.20 7.89
C ASN A 137 16.12 14.15 6.85
N ASN A 138 16.84 13.97 5.76
CA ASN A 138 16.64 12.91 4.79
C ASN A 138 17.61 11.76 5.04
N TRP A 139 17.12 10.52 4.93
CA TRP A 139 17.96 9.35 5.06
C TRP A 139 18.47 8.89 3.69
N HIS A 140 19.81 8.73 3.59
CA HIS A 140 20.50 8.20 2.42
C HIS A 140 21.30 6.97 2.80
N TYR A 141 21.48 6.03 1.88
CA TYR A 141 22.35 4.89 2.04
C TYR A 141 23.55 4.99 1.11
N PHE A 142 24.73 4.68 1.63
CA PHE A 142 25.97 4.67 0.87
C PHE A 142 26.54 3.25 0.86
N ASP A 143 27.01 2.79 -0.29
CA ASP A 143 27.65 1.49 -0.43
C ASP A 143 29.08 1.46 0.13
N GLU A 144 29.83 0.38 -0.15
CA GLU A 144 31.21 0.21 0.33
C GLU A 144 32.20 1.20 -0.30
N ASP A 145 31.95 1.67 -1.50
CA ASP A 145 32.73 2.68 -2.21
C ASP A 145 32.36 4.10 -1.82
N GLY A 146 31.30 4.27 -1.04
CA GLY A 146 30.75 5.55 -0.60
C GLY A 146 29.82 6.20 -1.60
N ILE A 147 29.32 5.44 -2.58
CA ILE A 147 28.36 5.94 -3.58
C ILE A 147 26.96 5.94 -2.99
N MET A 148 26.27 7.08 -3.11
CA MET A 148 24.86 7.20 -2.70
C MET A 148 23.99 6.25 -3.53
N GLN A 149 23.21 5.42 -2.86
CA GLN A 149 22.30 4.51 -3.52
C GLN A 149 20.97 5.17 -3.86
N THR A 150 20.35 4.76 -4.97
CA THR A 150 19.06 5.22 -5.48
C THR A 150 18.18 4.03 -5.87
N GLY A 151 16.92 4.27 -6.25
CA GLY A 151 16.03 3.19 -6.68
C GLY A 151 15.67 2.22 -5.56
N VAL A 152 15.53 0.94 -5.91
CA VAL A 152 15.22 -0.14 -4.98
C VAL A 152 16.52 -0.67 -4.37
N LEU A 153 16.56 -0.69 -3.04
CA LEU A 153 17.70 -1.21 -2.26
C LEU A 153 17.25 -2.41 -1.43
N GLU A 154 17.88 -3.56 -1.64
CA GLU A 154 17.78 -4.71 -0.73
C GLU A 154 18.92 -4.69 0.28
N LEU A 155 18.57 -4.65 1.56
CA LEU A 155 19.54 -4.62 2.64
C LEU A 155 19.05 -5.42 3.84
N ASP A 156 19.84 -6.39 4.29
CA ASP A 156 19.55 -7.24 5.46
C ASP A 156 18.15 -7.90 5.40
N GLY A 157 17.73 -8.36 4.21
CA GLY A 157 16.44 -9.01 3.98
C GLY A 157 15.24 -8.07 4.05
N SER A 158 15.47 -6.77 4.03
CA SER A 158 14.45 -5.73 3.88
C SER A 158 14.63 -4.97 2.56
N VAL A 159 13.53 -4.54 1.96
CA VAL A 159 13.54 -3.75 0.73
C VAL A 159 13.19 -2.31 1.07
N TYR A 160 13.94 -1.38 0.50
CA TYR A 160 13.76 0.07 0.63
C TYR A 160 13.62 0.70 -0.75
N TYR A 161 12.99 1.84 -0.81
CA TYR A 161 12.95 2.65 -2.02
C TYR A 161 13.57 4.02 -1.76
N LEU A 162 14.59 4.37 -2.54
CA LEU A 162 15.40 5.57 -2.38
C LEU A 162 15.09 6.64 -3.45
N GLY A 163 13.90 6.56 -4.06
CA GLY A 163 13.50 7.43 -5.13
C GLY A 163 14.07 7.02 -6.49
N LYS A 164 13.70 7.75 -7.53
CA LYS A 164 14.25 7.55 -8.88
C LYS A 164 15.70 8.05 -8.92
N GLU A 165 16.36 7.81 -10.03
CA GLU A 165 17.77 8.20 -10.31
C GLU A 165 18.11 9.56 -9.67
N SER A 166 19.21 9.63 -8.93
CA SER A 166 19.75 10.80 -8.23
C SER A 166 18.95 11.37 -7.04
N ASP A 167 17.75 10.91 -6.72
CA ASP A 167 17.04 11.35 -5.50
C ASP A 167 17.75 10.83 -4.24
N GLY A 168 18.02 9.50 -4.16
CA GLY A 168 18.72 8.86 -3.07
C GLY A 168 18.06 8.96 -1.70
N VAL A 169 16.92 9.64 -1.58
CA VAL A 169 16.21 9.82 -0.31
C VAL A 169 15.31 8.64 -0.02
N ARG A 170 15.48 8.00 1.14
CA ARG A 170 14.62 6.92 1.62
C ARG A 170 13.15 7.35 1.68
N LYS A 171 12.30 6.64 0.96
CA LYS A 171 10.86 6.90 0.91
C LYS A 171 10.11 6.13 1.99
N THR A 172 8.98 6.68 2.41
CA THR A 172 8.02 6.09 3.35
C THR A 172 6.60 6.34 2.87
N GLY A 173 5.63 5.56 3.35
CA GLY A 173 4.23 5.71 2.95
C GLY A 173 3.90 4.99 1.64
N TRP A 174 2.84 5.45 0.99
CA TRP A 174 2.36 4.89 -0.27
C TRP A 174 3.20 5.36 -1.46
N ILE A 175 3.68 4.41 -2.25
CA ILE A 175 4.47 4.66 -3.47
C ILE A 175 3.88 3.83 -4.60
N LEU A 176 3.60 4.48 -5.73
CA LEU A 176 3.34 3.80 -6.98
C LEU A 176 4.69 3.55 -7.65
N LEU A 177 5.05 2.28 -7.76
CA LEU A 177 6.27 1.87 -8.44
C LEU A 177 5.91 1.44 -9.85
N GLU A 178 6.42 2.19 -10.81
CA GLU A 178 6.41 1.89 -12.23
C GLU A 178 7.67 1.07 -12.56
N ASP A 179 7.59 0.08 -13.43
CA ASP A 179 8.75 -0.70 -13.94
C ASP A 179 9.48 -1.64 -12.96
N ILE A 180 8.81 -2.22 -11.96
CA ILE A 180 9.48 -3.25 -11.12
C ILE A 180 9.42 -4.65 -11.71
N THR A 181 8.47 -4.95 -12.59
CA THR A 181 8.37 -6.24 -13.26
C THR A 181 8.17 -6.06 -14.77
N GLU A 182 8.86 -6.90 -15.56
CA GLU A 182 8.70 -6.96 -17.01
C GLU A 182 7.29 -7.35 -17.51
N ASP A 183 6.39 -7.71 -16.56
CA ASP A 183 5.04 -8.23 -16.83
C ASP A 183 3.89 -7.30 -16.36
N THR A 184 4.16 -6.09 -15.91
CA THR A 184 3.07 -5.17 -15.52
C THR A 184 2.62 -4.34 -16.72
N ASP A 185 1.32 -4.40 -17.02
CA ASP A 185 0.65 -3.36 -17.80
C ASP A 185 1.04 -1.98 -17.25
N ASP A 186 1.10 -0.95 -18.10
CA ASP A 186 1.62 0.41 -17.86
C ASP A 186 1.11 1.16 -16.59
N GLU A 187 0.39 0.49 -15.67
CA GLU A 187 -0.28 1.13 -14.52
C GLU A 187 0.56 1.16 -13.23
N GLY A 188 1.70 0.44 -13.17
CA GLY A 188 2.53 0.33 -11.96
C GLY A 188 1.86 -0.43 -10.81
N ILE A 189 2.61 -0.67 -9.74
CA ILE A 189 2.13 -1.36 -8.54
C ILE A 189 2.15 -0.45 -7.31
N TRP A 190 1.09 -0.47 -6.51
CA TRP A 190 1.06 0.24 -5.24
C TRP A 190 1.75 -0.56 -4.15
N CYS A 191 2.77 0.06 -3.55
CA CYS A 191 3.54 -0.44 -2.43
C CYS A 191 3.40 0.48 -1.22
N TYR A 192 3.61 -0.06 -0.03
CA TYR A 192 3.68 0.73 1.19
C TYR A 192 5.00 0.50 1.93
N PHE A 193 5.71 1.57 2.21
CA PHE A 193 6.92 1.58 3.01
C PHE A 193 6.62 2.13 4.40
N ASP A 194 6.97 1.38 5.44
CA ASP A 194 6.72 1.78 6.82
C ASP A 194 7.54 3.01 7.27
N GLU A 195 7.42 3.41 8.53
CA GLU A 195 8.13 4.58 9.07
C GLU A 195 9.65 4.41 9.03
N ASP A 196 10.14 3.16 9.07
CA ASP A 196 11.56 2.83 8.91
C ASP A 196 11.98 2.74 7.42
N GLY A 197 11.05 2.97 6.48
CA GLY A 197 11.26 2.87 5.04
C GLY A 197 11.30 1.45 4.51
N LYS A 198 10.88 0.45 5.29
CA LYS A 198 10.84 -0.95 4.87
C LYS A 198 9.56 -1.25 4.11
N LEU A 199 9.70 -1.95 2.99
CA LEU A 199 8.56 -2.45 2.23
C LEU A 199 7.71 -3.40 3.07
N VAL A 200 6.42 -3.16 3.13
CA VAL A 200 5.45 -4.08 3.74
C VAL A 200 5.18 -5.23 2.78
N VAL A 201 5.53 -6.44 3.17
CA VAL A 201 5.38 -7.66 2.37
C VAL A 201 4.50 -8.69 3.07
N ASN A 202 3.69 -9.44 2.31
CA ASN A 202 2.94 -10.62 2.77
C ASN A 202 2.17 -10.40 4.09
N GLN A 203 1.47 -9.27 4.20
CA GLN A 203 0.65 -8.91 5.36
C GLN A 203 -0.82 -8.81 4.99
N ILE A 204 -1.65 -9.58 5.70
CA ILE A 204 -3.10 -9.52 5.61
C ILE A 204 -3.60 -8.51 6.66
N ASP A 205 -4.55 -7.65 6.28
CA ASP A 205 -5.20 -6.69 7.19
C ASP A 205 -4.22 -5.73 7.89
N ARG A 206 -3.19 -5.27 7.18
CA ARG A 206 -2.32 -4.20 7.68
C ARG A 206 -3.11 -2.92 7.85
N LYS A 207 -3.14 -2.40 9.08
CA LYS A 207 -3.79 -1.11 9.35
C LYS A 207 -2.88 0.05 8.98
N ILE A 208 -3.36 0.93 8.09
CA ILE A 208 -2.68 2.15 7.63
C ILE A 208 -3.72 3.27 7.63
N ASP A 209 -3.46 4.36 8.33
CA ASP A 209 -4.33 5.55 8.42
C ASP A 209 -5.81 5.23 8.72
N GLY A 210 -6.04 4.25 9.58
CA GLY A 210 -7.40 3.86 10.02
C GLY A 210 -8.13 2.88 9.11
N ALA A 211 -7.64 2.60 7.91
CA ALA A 211 -8.15 1.57 7.00
C ALA A 211 -7.26 0.31 7.04
N PHE A 212 -7.76 -0.77 6.45
CA PHE A 212 -7.03 -2.04 6.38
C PHE A 212 -6.73 -2.38 4.92
N TYR A 213 -5.53 -2.88 4.68
CA TYR A 213 -5.00 -3.25 3.37
C TYR A 213 -4.31 -4.60 3.45
N THR A 214 -4.18 -5.27 2.31
CA THR A 214 -3.46 -6.55 2.20
C THR A 214 -2.35 -6.42 1.17
N PHE A 215 -1.23 -7.05 1.46
CA PHE A 215 -0.05 -7.04 0.61
C PHE A 215 0.42 -8.47 0.36
N GLU A 216 0.74 -8.75 -0.89
CA GLU A 216 1.40 -9.98 -1.31
C GLU A 216 2.65 -9.60 -2.11
N ASN A 217 3.81 -10.16 -1.73
CA ASN A 217 5.12 -9.85 -2.34
C ASN A 217 5.44 -8.35 -2.45
N GLY A 218 4.92 -7.53 -1.51
CA GLY A 218 5.11 -6.08 -1.50
C GLY A 218 4.05 -5.29 -2.26
N GLN A 219 3.24 -5.94 -3.08
CA GLN A 219 2.17 -5.32 -3.83
C GLN A 219 0.87 -5.27 -3.03
N MET A 220 0.22 -4.12 -2.99
CA MET A 220 -1.14 -3.98 -2.47
C MET A 220 -2.12 -4.79 -3.31
N GLN A 221 -2.94 -5.59 -2.65
CA GLN A 221 -3.95 -6.41 -3.31
C GLN A 221 -5.31 -5.73 -3.31
N THR A 222 -6.08 -5.93 -4.39
CA THR A 222 -7.46 -5.45 -4.56
C THR A 222 -8.38 -6.57 -5.02
N GLY A 223 -9.69 -6.34 -5.01
CA GLY A 223 -10.67 -7.34 -5.39
C GLY A 223 -10.83 -8.44 -4.33
N TRP A 224 -11.20 -9.63 -4.78
CA TRP A 224 -11.27 -10.81 -3.93
C TRP A 224 -9.89 -11.38 -3.64
N VAL A 225 -9.50 -11.39 -2.38
CA VAL A 225 -8.20 -11.91 -1.92
C VAL A 225 -8.43 -13.11 -1.02
N LYS A 226 -7.80 -14.24 -1.37
CA LYS A 226 -7.83 -15.44 -0.54
C LYS A 226 -6.90 -15.25 0.66
N THR A 227 -7.47 -15.05 1.84
CA THR A 227 -6.73 -14.75 3.07
C THR A 227 -6.55 -15.96 4.00
N GLU A 228 -7.30 -17.03 3.76
CA GLU A 228 -7.19 -18.29 4.51
C GLU A 228 -6.92 -19.45 3.56
N LYS A 229 -6.03 -20.35 3.96
CA LYS A 229 -5.74 -21.56 3.18
C LYS A 229 -6.88 -22.57 3.36
N THR A 230 -7.40 -23.07 2.27
CA THR A 230 -8.31 -24.21 2.27
C THR A 230 -7.52 -25.49 2.57
N ALA A 231 -8.05 -26.37 3.39
CA ALA A 231 -7.41 -27.65 3.66
C ALA A 231 -7.34 -28.51 2.39
N GLU A 232 -6.33 -29.37 2.30
CA GLU A 232 -6.14 -30.22 1.13
C GLU A 232 -7.35 -31.17 0.95
N GLY A 233 -7.97 -31.09 -0.23
CA GLY A 233 -9.16 -31.88 -0.58
C GLY A 233 -10.50 -31.24 -0.20
N GLU A 234 -10.51 -30.10 0.44
CA GLU A 234 -11.72 -29.30 0.68
C GLU A 234 -11.94 -28.27 -0.46
N ALA A 235 -13.20 -27.98 -0.76
CA ALA A 235 -13.55 -26.93 -1.70
C ALA A 235 -13.37 -25.55 -1.06
N ASP A 236 -13.02 -24.58 -1.87
CA ASP A 236 -12.99 -23.18 -1.44
C ASP A 236 -14.40 -22.71 -1.06
N SER A 237 -14.46 -21.87 -0.05
CA SER A 237 -15.70 -21.24 0.39
C SER A 237 -15.49 -19.72 0.56
N PRO A 238 -16.57 -18.92 0.57
CA PRO A 238 -16.47 -17.47 0.80
C PRO A 238 -15.76 -17.10 2.11
N ALA A 239 -15.73 -18.01 3.11
CA ALA A 239 -15.01 -17.81 4.36
C ALA A 239 -13.51 -17.56 4.18
N SER A 240 -12.92 -18.15 3.14
CA SER A 240 -11.48 -18.05 2.87
C SER A 240 -11.08 -16.74 2.22
N TYR A 241 -12.06 -15.92 1.81
CA TYR A 241 -11.83 -14.71 1.05
C TYR A 241 -12.18 -13.45 1.84
N GLN A 242 -11.50 -12.37 1.49
CA GLN A 242 -11.85 -10.99 1.85
C GLN A 242 -11.87 -10.14 0.59
N TYR A 243 -12.66 -9.06 0.61
CA TYR A 243 -12.71 -8.11 -0.50
C TYR A 243 -12.05 -6.78 -0.14
N TYR A 244 -11.20 -6.30 -1.03
CA TYR A 244 -10.48 -5.03 -0.93
C TYR A 244 -10.86 -4.15 -2.12
N ASP A 245 -11.50 -3.02 -1.83
CA ASP A 245 -12.15 -2.19 -2.86
C ASP A 245 -11.13 -1.38 -3.66
N GLU A 246 -10.94 -1.74 -4.91
CA GLU A 246 -10.08 -1.03 -5.85
C GLU A 246 -10.48 0.43 -6.03
N LYS A 247 -11.80 0.71 -6.16
CA LYS A 247 -12.33 2.08 -6.33
C LYS A 247 -12.12 2.96 -5.10
N GLN A 248 -11.87 2.36 -3.94
CA GLN A 248 -11.49 3.04 -2.71
C GLN A 248 -10.00 2.89 -2.38
N GLY A 249 -9.18 2.59 -3.38
CA GLY A 249 -7.72 2.50 -3.26
C GLY A 249 -7.26 1.31 -2.41
N GLY A 250 -7.88 0.13 -2.59
CA GLY A 250 -7.49 -1.12 -1.93
C GLY A 250 -7.93 -1.25 -0.47
N LYS A 251 -8.86 -0.42 0.00
CA LYS A 251 -9.38 -0.53 1.37
C LYS A 251 -10.25 -1.76 1.54
N ARG A 252 -10.10 -2.43 2.67
CA ARG A 252 -10.95 -3.57 3.04
C ARG A 252 -12.41 -3.18 3.08
N ALA A 253 -13.27 -3.95 2.37
CA ALA A 253 -14.68 -3.67 2.21
C ALA A 253 -15.49 -3.78 3.52
N SER A 254 -16.54 -2.95 3.60
CA SER A 254 -17.54 -3.02 4.65
C SER A 254 -18.87 -2.46 4.12
N GLY A 255 -19.98 -3.18 4.31
CA GLY A 255 -21.27 -2.80 3.80
C GLY A 255 -21.62 -3.48 2.48
N TRP A 256 -22.49 -2.84 1.69
CA TRP A 256 -23.02 -3.38 0.44
C TRP A 256 -22.11 -3.08 -0.76
N TYR A 257 -21.93 -4.09 -1.60
CA TYR A 257 -21.21 -4.01 -2.89
C TYR A 257 -21.96 -4.81 -3.95
N GLN A 258 -22.02 -4.27 -5.15
CA GLN A 258 -22.38 -4.99 -6.36
C GLN A 258 -21.09 -5.20 -7.16
N ILE A 259 -20.66 -6.42 -7.27
CA ILE A 259 -19.37 -6.82 -7.81
C ILE A 259 -19.45 -8.20 -8.44
N GLU A 260 -18.47 -8.55 -9.25
CA GLU A 260 -18.30 -9.91 -9.74
C GLU A 260 -18.16 -10.91 -8.60
N GLY A 261 -18.65 -12.12 -8.81
CA GLY A 261 -18.55 -13.19 -7.84
C GLY A 261 -17.12 -13.67 -7.57
N ILE A 262 -16.97 -14.59 -6.62
CA ILE A 262 -15.67 -15.19 -6.31
C ILE A 262 -15.32 -16.19 -7.41
N GLU A 263 -14.16 -16.03 -8.03
CA GLU A 263 -13.64 -16.95 -9.06
C GLU A 263 -13.60 -18.41 -8.55
N GLY A 264 -14.12 -19.32 -9.36
CA GLY A 264 -14.21 -20.75 -9.00
C GLY A 264 -15.32 -21.12 -8.01
N ILE A 265 -16.07 -20.13 -7.47
CA ILE A 265 -17.22 -20.31 -6.57
C ILE A 265 -18.50 -19.81 -7.22
N SER A 266 -18.51 -18.59 -7.71
CA SER A 266 -19.66 -17.97 -8.43
C SER A 266 -19.60 -18.24 -9.93
N GLU A 267 -20.65 -17.87 -10.67
CA GLU A 267 -20.63 -17.92 -12.14
C GLU A 267 -19.75 -16.80 -12.68
N GLU A 268 -18.91 -17.12 -13.65
CA GLU A 268 -17.93 -16.22 -14.23
C GLU A 268 -18.62 -15.08 -15.01
N GLY A 269 -18.16 -13.82 -14.77
CA GLY A 269 -18.66 -12.65 -15.48
C GLY A 269 -19.99 -12.10 -15.00
N GLU A 270 -20.58 -12.67 -13.95
CA GLU A 270 -21.85 -12.20 -13.38
C GLU A 270 -21.61 -11.38 -12.10
N GLU A 271 -22.33 -10.25 -11.98
CA GLU A 271 -22.30 -9.40 -10.79
C GLU A 271 -23.41 -9.78 -9.81
N TYR A 272 -23.06 -9.82 -8.54
CA TYR A 272 -23.97 -10.10 -7.43
C TYR A 272 -23.86 -9.04 -6.36
N TYR A 273 -24.90 -8.92 -5.52
CA TYR A 273 -24.84 -8.11 -4.32
C TYR A 273 -24.26 -8.93 -3.17
N PHE A 274 -23.21 -8.40 -2.54
CA PHE A 274 -22.59 -8.91 -1.33
C PHE A 274 -22.71 -7.92 -0.19
N TYR A 275 -22.74 -8.43 1.03
CA TYR A 275 -22.59 -7.61 2.22
C TYR A 275 -21.37 -8.02 3.02
N PHE A 276 -20.47 -7.06 3.25
CA PHE A 276 -19.22 -7.31 3.92
C PHE A 276 -19.22 -6.81 5.36
N LYS A 277 -18.69 -7.62 6.25
CA LYS A 277 -18.32 -7.24 7.60
C LYS A 277 -16.84 -7.54 7.80
N ASN A 278 -16.04 -6.48 7.97
CA ASN A 278 -14.59 -6.61 8.08
C ASN A 278 -13.95 -7.38 6.89
N GLY A 279 -14.34 -7.05 5.68
CA GLY A 279 -13.85 -7.68 4.45
C GLY A 279 -14.47 -9.03 4.12
N LYS A 280 -15.03 -9.74 5.08
CA LYS A 280 -15.64 -11.06 4.86
C LYS A 280 -17.09 -10.93 4.43
N PRO A 281 -17.53 -11.67 3.39
CA PRO A 281 -18.92 -11.67 2.95
C PRO A 281 -19.82 -12.40 3.94
N TYR A 282 -21.09 -12.01 4.02
CA TYR A 282 -22.13 -12.85 4.61
C TYR A 282 -22.45 -13.98 3.63
N TYR A 283 -22.56 -15.20 4.10
CA TYR A 283 -22.87 -16.39 3.30
C TYR A 283 -23.55 -17.45 4.17
N SER A 284 -24.34 -18.33 3.57
CA SER A 284 -24.92 -19.46 4.27
C SER A 284 -23.84 -20.51 4.61
N GLN A 285 -23.75 -20.89 5.89
CA GLN A 285 -22.80 -21.89 6.34
C GLN A 285 -23.24 -23.34 6.06
N GLU A 286 -24.53 -23.53 5.80
CA GLU A 286 -25.14 -24.79 5.46
C GLU A 286 -25.69 -24.73 4.03
N ALA A 287 -26.00 -25.89 3.45
CA ALA A 287 -26.63 -25.97 2.13
C ALA A 287 -27.94 -25.18 2.11
N GLY A 288 -28.13 -24.32 1.09
CA GLY A 288 -29.28 -23.48 0.88
C GLY A 288 -29.07 -22.04 1.31
N LEU A 289 -30.12 -21.42 1.85
CA LEU A 289 -30.14 -19.98 2.13
C LEU A 289 -30.19 -19.70 3.63
N GLU A 290 -29.46 -18.68 4.07
CA GLU A 290 -29.47 -18.20 5.45
C GLU A 290 -29.93 -16.73 5.55
N LEU A 291 -30.70 -16.43 6.63
CA LEU A 291 -31.22 -15.09 6.90
C LEU A 291 -30.27 -14.30 7.79
N PHE A 292 -29.91 -13.11 7.33
CA PHE A 292 -29.09 -12.14 8.07
C PHE A 292 -29.85 -10.86 8.37
N ASN A 293 -29.63 -10.29 9.56
CA ASN A 293 -30.17 -8.98 9.90
C ASN A 293 -29.11 -7.90 9.60
N ILE A 294 -29.46 -6.97 8.73
CA ILE A 294 -28.62 -5.86 8.31
C ILE A 294 -29.43 -4.57 8.41
N ASN A 295 -29.00 -3.64 9.26
CA ASN A 295 -29.66 -2.35 9.46
C ASN A 295 -31.18 -2.43 9.71
N SER A 296 -31.61 -3.40 10.53
CA SER A 296 -33.03 -3.67 10.91
C SER A 296 -33.88 -4.36 9.84
N GLU A 297 -33.36 -4.59 8.65
CA GLU A 297 -33.98 -5.42 7.62
C GLU A 297 -33.36 -6.81 7.58
N ARG A 298 -34.06 -7.75 6.93
CA ARG A 298 -33.54 -9.12 6.74
C ARG A 298 -33.26 -9.36 5.26
N TYR A 299 -32.16 -10.05 5.02
CA TYR A 299 -31.71 -10.45 3.69
C TYR A 299 -31.35 -11.93 3.71
N ALA A 300 -31.48 -12.61 2.58
CA ALA A 300 -31.00 -13.98 2.41
C ALA A 300 -29.74 -14.01 1.55
N PHE A 301 -28.79 -14.83 1.96
CA PHE A 301 -27.59 -15.11 1.19
C PHE A 301 -27.46 -16.62 0.98
N ASN A 302 -26.93 -17.01 -0.18
CA ASN A 302 -26.64 -18.39 -0.49
C ASN A 302 -25.23 -18.80 0.05
N GLU A 303 -24.82 -20.02 -0.22
CA GLU A 303 -23.53 -20.59 0.17
C GLU A 303 -22.34 -19.88 -0.49
N LYS A 304 -22.57 -19.17 -1.62
CA LYS A 304 -21.58 -18.40 -2.35
C LYS A 304 -21.44 -16.94 -1.83
N GLY A 305 -22.34 -16.53 -0.91
CA GLY A 305 -22.41 -15.17 -0.39
C GLY A 305 -23.22 -14.21 -1.23
N GLU A 306 -23.93 -14.70 -2.22
CA GLU A 306 -24.74 -13.90 -3.13
C GLU A 306 -26.10 -13.60 -2.49
N MET A 307 -26.50 -12.31 -2.46
CA MET A 307 -27.80 -11.87 -1.98
C MET A 307 -28.92 -12.38 -2.87
N GLN A 308 -29.96 -12.89 -2.25
CA GLN A 308 -31.10 -13.46 -2.96
C GLN A 308 -32.29 -12.49 -3.05
N THR A 309 -33.00 -12.52 -4.17
CA THR A 309 -34.24 -11.76 -4.44
C THR A 309 -35.37 -12.72 -4.82
N GLY A 310 -36.58 -12.17 -5.00
CA GLY A 310 -37.75 -12.96 -5.42
C GLY A 310 -38.30 -13.86 -4.32
N VAL A 311 -39.08 -14.86 -4.74
CA VAL A 311 -39.69 -15.86 -3.85
C VAL A 311 -38.67 -16.96 -3.59
N GLN A 312 -38.34 -17.15 -2.32
CA GLN A 312 -37.32 -18.10 -1.90
C GLN A 312 -37.84 -19.06 -0.81
N THR A 313 -37.36 -20.29 -0.83
CA THR A 313 -37.67 -21.30 0.21
C THR A 313 -36.43 -21.49 1.08
N LEU A 314 -36.59 -21.30 2.40
CA LEU A 314 -35.51 -21.41 3.37
C LEU A 314 -35.86 -22.42 4.46
N ALA A 315 -34.84 -23.12 4.95
CA ALA A 315 -34.96 -23.93 6.15
C ALA A 315 -35.31 -23.05 7.37
N VAL A 316 -36.19 -23.55 8.26
CA VAL A 316 -36.58 -22.81 9.46
C VAL A 316 -36.05 -23.46 10.74
N LYS A 317 -35.71 -22.64 11.71
CA LYS A 317 -35.27 -23.14 13.03
C LYS A 317 -36.38 -24.01 13.64
N GLY A 318 -36.07 -25.26 13.93
CA GLY A 318 -36.99 -26.23 14.45
C GLY A 318 -37.48 -27.29 13.45
N GLY A 319 -37.00 -27.21 12.23
CA GLY A 319 -37.22 -28.18 11.15
C GLY A 319 -38.31 -27.74 10.17
N GLY A 320 -38.20 -28.25 8.94
CA GLY A 320 -39.05 -27.88 7.81
C GLY A 320 -38.56 -26.64 7.07
N GLU A 321 -39.38 -26.22 6.11
CA GLU A 321 -39.10 -25.10 5.22
C GLU A 321 -40.20 -24.05 5.27
N ALA A 322 -39.90 -22.82 4.93
CA ALA A 322 -40.88 -21.77 4.74
C ALA A 322 -40.50 -20.90 3.52
N VAL A 323 -41.55 -20.40 2.86
CA VAL A 323 -41.40 -19.51 1.73
C VAL A 323 -41.33 -18.07 2.22
N TYR A 324 -40.40 -17.30 1.63
CA TYR A 324 -40.20 -15.88 1.88
C TYR A 324 -40.20 -15.11 0.56
N TYR A 325 -40.38 -13.82 0.63
CA TYR A 325 -40.26 -12.94 -0.52
C TYR A 325 -39.24 -11.82 -0.21
N PHE A 326 -38.28 -11.65 -1.07
CA PHE A 326 -37.29 -10.58 -1.04
C PHE A 326 -37.54 -9.68 -2.25
N GLY A 327 -37.64 -8.38 -2.04
CA GLY A 327 -37.80 -7.42 -3.15
C GLY A 327 -36.52 -7.33 -3.99
N ASP A 328 -36.57 -6.52 -5.05
CA ASP A 328 -35.41 -6.26 -5.92
C ASP A 328 -34.25 -5.64 -5.14
N ASP A 329 -34.53 -5.00 -4.01
CA ASP A 329 -33.56 -4.48 -3.06
C ASP A 329 -32.99 -5.56 -2.11
N GLY A 330 -33.37 -6.82 -2.27
CA GLY A 330 -33.01 -7.96 -1.43
C GLY A 330 -33.65 -7.95 -0.04
N ALA A 331 -34.37 -6.90 0.35
CA ALA A 331 -34.99 -6.84 1.66
C ALA A 331 -36.23 -7.74 1.75
N MET A 332 -36.33 -8.50 2.85
CA MET A 332 -37.47 -9.39 3.11
C MET A 332 -38.77 -8.58 3.24
N LYS A 333 -39.79 -8.90 2.42
CA LYS A 333 -41.11 -8.27 2.41
C LYS A 333 -42.07 -9.02 3.31
N THR A 334 -43.06 -8.30 3.82
CA THR A 334 -44.14 -8.83 4.69
C THR A 334 -45.50 -8.29 4.27
N GLY A 335 -46.58 -8.89 4.78
CA GLY A 335 -47.93 -8.50 4.44
C GLY A 335 -48.33 -8.97 3.02
N LYS A 336 -49.26 -8.25 2.43
CA LYS A 336 -49.76 -8.57 1.06
C LYS A 336 -48.76 -8.06 0.03
N GLN A 337 -48.39 -8.94 -0.90
CA GLN A 337 -47.55 -8.65 -2.04
C GLN A 337 -48.24 -9.05 -3.34
N THR A 338 -47.89 -8.35 -4.40
CA THR A 338 -48.26 -8.74 -5.78
C THR A 338 -46.97 -9.00 -6.51
N ILE A 339 -46.75 -10.22 -6.97
CA ILE A 339 -45.51 -10.70 -7.55
C ILE A 339 -45.86 -11.19 -8.95
N TYR A 340 -45.12 -10.75 -9.97
CA TYR A 340 -45.25 -11.25 -11.33
C TYR A 340 -44.60 -12.63 -11.40
N ASP A 341 -45.35 -13.59 -11.90
CA ASP A 341 -44.89 -14.95 -12.16
C ASP A 341 -44.56 -15.05 -13.65
N GLU A 342 -43.31 -15.22 -13.99
CA GLU A 342 -42.85 -15.29 -15.38
C GLU A 342 -43.35 -16.54 -16.11
N ASP A 343 -43.44 -17.69 -15.39
CA ASP A 343 -43.89 -18.94 -15.96
C ASP A 343 -45.39 -18.91 -16.26
N ALA A 344 -46.16 -18.31 -15.39
CA ALA A 344 -47.61 -18.15 -15.55
C ALA A 344 -47.99 -16.89 -16.34
N GLU A 345 -47.07 -16.00 -16.65
CA GLU A 345 -47.26 -14.70 -17.30
C GLU A 345 -48.35 -13.85 -16.63
N GLU A 346 -48.56 -13.98 -15.31
CA GLU A 346 -49.57 -13.26 -14.55
C GLU A 346 -49.07 -12.73 -13.20
N ASN A 347 -49.78 -11.71 -12.71
CA ASN A 347 -49.56 -11.24 -11.35
C ASN A 347 -50.22 -12.17 -10.33
N GLN A 348 -49.45 -12.72 -9.43
CA GLN A 348 -49.92 -13.54 -8.31
C GLN A 348 -50.05 -12.70 -7.04
N THR A 349 -51.00 -13.01 -6.20
CA THR A 349 -51.18 -12.39 -4.87
C THR A 349 -50.61 -13.29 -3.81
N TRP A 350 -49.74 -12.73 -3.01
CA TRP A 350 -49.08 -13.38 -1.91
C TRP A 350 -49.35 -12.69 -0.57
N TYR A 351 -49.27 -13.44 0.52
CA TYR A 351 -49.33 -12.88 1.87
C TYR A 351 -48.31 -13.52 2.79
N PHE A 352 -47.46 -12.66 3.43
CA PHE A 352 -46.41 -13.08 4.36
C PHE A 352 -46.72 -12.55 5.75
N TYR A 353 -46.44 -13.34 6.80
CA TYR A 353 -46.66 -12.91 8.18
C TYR A 353 -45.98 -11.58 8.47
N PRO A 354 -46.71 -10.54 8.95
CA PRO A 354 -46.16 -9.21 9.13
C PRO A 354 -45.36 -9.09 10.44
N SER A 355 -45.57 -10.01 11.42
CA SER A 355 -44.95 -9.94 12.73
C SER A 355 -44.93 -11.32 13.44
N GLY A 356 -44.35 -11.37 14.64
CA GLY A 356 -44.27 -12.58 15.45
C GLY A 356 -43.11 -13.52 15.06
N SER A 357 -43.14 -14.73 15.59
CA SER A 357 -42.09 -15.73 15.35
C SER A 357 -41.97 -16.18 13.89
N LYS A 358 -43.07 -16.06 13.13
CA LYS A 358 -43.17 -16.39 11.71
C LYS A 358 -43.02 -15.19 10.78
N LYS A 359 -42.56 -13.99 11.29
CA LYS A 359 -42.44 -12.78 10.44
C LYS A 359 -41.68 -13.09 9.15
N GLY A 360 -42.28 -12.76 8.01
CA GLY A 360 -41.75 -12.95 6.64
C GLY A 360 -42.07 -14.31 6.03
N GLN A 361 -42.50 -15.31 6.80
CA GLN A 361 -42.89 -16.61 6.25
C GLN A 361 -44.22 -16.50 5.49
N GLY A 362 -44.37 -17.30 4.45
CA GLY A 362 -45.59 -17.43 3.71
C GLY A 362 -46.76 -17.87 4.60
N TYR A 363 -47.84 -17.13 4.58
CA TYR A 363 -49.02 -17.40 5.38
C TYR A 363 -49.79 -18.62 4.82
N THR A 364 -50.24 -19.52 5.71
CA THR A 364 -51.15 -20.58 5.35
C THR A 364 -52.43 -20.46 6.19
N GLY A 365 -53.58 -20.34 5.51
CA GLY A 365 -54.90 -20.20 6.13
C GLY A 365 -55.82 -19.22 5.41
N GLU A 366 -56.93 -18.87 6.08
CA GLU A 366 -57.90 -17.88 5.60
C GLU A 366 -57.52 -16.48 6.06
N ARG A 367 -57.54 -15.53 5.10
CA ARG A 367 -57.43 -14.09 5.37
C ARG A 367 -58.19 -13.27 4.33
N ASP A 368 -58.95 -12.29 4.79
CA ASP A 368 -59.72 -11.38 3.94
C ASP A 368 -60.58 -12.09 2.90
N ASN A 369 -61.25 -13.17 3.33
CA ASN A 369 -62.09 -14.03 2.48
C ASN A 369 -61.33 -14.69 1.30
N ARG A 370 -60.03 -14.92 1.48
CA ARG A 370 -59.10 -15.61 0.55
C ARG A 370 -58.37 -16.74 1.28
N VAL A 371 -57.94 -17.71 0.51
CA VAL A 371 -57.11 -18.81 1.04
C VAL A 371 -55.69 -18.66 0.53
N TYR A 372 -54.76 -18.77 1.43
CA TYR A 372 -53.33 -18.76 1.13
C TYR A 372 -52.71 -20.11 1.55
N VAL A 373 -51.81 -20.60 0.75
CA VAL A 373 -51.00 -21.78 1.09
C VAL A 373 -49.53 -21.42 0.85
N ASN A 374 -48.71 -21.47 1.89
CA ASN A 374 -47.32 -21.06 1.85
C ASN A 374 -47.10 -19.68 1.23
N GLY A 375 -48.03 -18.76 1.51
CA GLY A 375 -48.01 -17.39 1.01
C GLY A 375 -48.81 -17.15 -0.23
N LEU A 376 -48.96 -18.11 -1.14
CA LEU A 376 -49.65 -17.93 -2.41
C LEU A 376 -51.15 -18.02 -2.23
N MET A 377 -51.87 -17.00 -2.74
CA MET A 377 -53.32 -17.02 -2.81
C MET A 377 -53.80 -18.08 -3.79
N LYS A 378 -54.67 -18.96 -3.33
CA LYS A 378 -55.23 -20.04 -4.15
C LYS A 378 -56.51 -19.57 -4.87
N LYS A 379 -56.61 -19.92 -6.12
CA LYS A 379 -57.77 -19.74 -7.00
C LYS A 379 -58.22 -21.10 -7.51
N ALA A 380 -59.50 -21.26 -7.86
CA ALA A 380 -59.95 -22.44 -8.60
C ALA A 380 -59.39 -22.43 -10.03
N ASP A 381 -59.19 -23.62 -10.60
CA ASP A 381 -58.90 -23.79 -12.00
C ASP A 381 -59.91 -23.03 -12.85
N PRO A 382 -59.51 -22.34 -13.94
CA PRO A 382 -60.40 -21.56 -14.81
C PRO A 382 -61.59 -22.37 -15.35
N GLU A 383 -61.42 -23.68 -15.51
CA GLU A 383 -62.49 -24.58 -16.01
C GLU A 383 -63.43 -25.02 -14.88
N LEU A 384 -63.06 -24.80 -13.63
CA LEU A 384 -63.86 -25.17 -12.46
C LEU A 384 -64.56 -23.94 -11.87
N ARG A 385 -65.85 -24.10 -11.55
CA ARG A 385 -66.56 -23.02 -10.82
C ARG A 385 -66.02 -22.85 -9.40
N TYR A 386 -65.62 -23.94 -8.77
CA TYR A 386 -65.10 -23.98 -7.41
C TYR A 386 -64.08 -25.12 -7.28
N GLU A 387 -63.08 -24.94 -6.44
CA GLU A 387 -62.06 -25.93 -6.12
C GLU A 387 -61.88 -26.03 -4.61
N PRO A 388 -61.71 -27.21 -4.02
CA PRO A 388 -61.40 -27.41 -2.63
C PRO A 388 -59.89 -27.20 -2.41
N VAL A 389 -59.53 -26.30 -1.47
CA VAL A 389 -58.13 -25.98 -1.11
C VAL A 389 -57.92 -26.30 0.34
N ALA A 390 -56.97 -27.18 0.65
CA ALA A 390 -56.50 -27.45 2.03
C ALA A 390 -55.51 -26.37 2.47
N ALA A 391 -55.78 -25.77 3.65
CA ALA A 391 -54.89 -24.79 4.23
C ALA A 391 -54.85 -24.96 5.76
N GLY A 392 -53.75 -25.54 6.27
CA GLY A 392 -53.64 -26.03 7.65
C GLY A 392 -54.64 -27.17 7.91
N ASP A 393 -55.37 -27.10 9.01
CA ASP A 393 -56.32 -28.14 9.40
C ASP A 393 -57.72 -27.97 8.75
N ARG A 394 -57.84 -27.08 7.79
CA ARG A 394 -59.15 -26.76 7.16
C ARG A 394 -59.07 -26.86 5.64
N THR A 395 -60.22 -27.24 5.04
CA THR A 395 -60.46 -27.21 3.60
C THR A 395 -61.46 -26.13 3.28
N TYR A 396 -61.16 -25.30 2.31
CA TYR A 396 -61.98 -24.19 1.86
C TYR A 396 -62.38 -24.41 0.40
N LEU A 397 -63.59 -23.99 0.03
CA LEU A 397 -64.02 -24.00 -1.33
C LEU A 397 -63.80 -22.59 -1.94
N VAL A 398 -62.96 -22.50 -2.93
CA VAL A 398 -62.63 -21.21 -3.58
C VAL A 398 -63.12 -21.17 -5.00
N ASN A 399 -63.41 -19.96 -5.51
CA ASN A 399 -63.75 -19.76 -6.93
C ASN A 399 -62.55 -19.31 -7.74
N THR A 400 -62.72 -19.08 -9.03
CA THR A 400 -61.67 -18.62 -9.98
C THR A 400 -61.07 -17.27 -9.64
N SER A 401 -61.77 -16.42 -8.83
CA SER A 401 -61.18 -15.18 -8.29
C SER A 401 -60.52 -15.36 -6.94
N GLY A 402 -60.41 -16.60 -6.42
CA GLY A 402 -59.82 -16.94 -5.13
C GLY A 402 -60.74 -16.62 -3.93
N THR A 403 -62.00 -16.26 -4.16
CA THR A 403 -62.96 -15.94 -3.07
C THR A 403 -63.49 -17.20 -2.44
N ILE A 404 -63.50 -17.27 -1.11
CA ILE A 404 -64.07 -18.38 -0.35
C ILE A 404 -65.59 -18.38 -0.51
N GLN A 405 -66.13 -19.51 -0.84
CA GLN A 405 -67.57 -19.71 -0.90
C GLN A 405 -68.08 -20.04 0.51
N LYS A 406 -68.99 -19.23 1.01
CA LYS A 406 -69.68 -19.48 2.27
C LYS A 406 -70.89 -20.36 2.01
N ALA A 407 -71.07 -21.41 2.81
CA ALA A 407 -72.34 -22.17 2.79
C ALA A 407 -73.50 -21.21 3.11
N SER A 408 -74.52 -21.12 2.23
CA SER A 408 -75.70 -20.38 2.57
C SER A 408 -76.46 -21.15 3.66
N SER A 409 -77.04 -20.46 4.61
CA SER A 409 -77.83 -21.03 5.71
C SER A 409 -79.14 -21.75 5.24
N SER A 410 -79.37 -21.74 3.91
CA SER A 410 -80.55 -22.31 3.29
C SER A 410 -80.29 -23.57 2.42
N SER A 411 -79.03 -24.06 2.35
CA SER A 411 -78.67 -25.15 1.45
C SER A 411 -77.99 -26.32 2.19
N THR A 412 -78.63 -26.83 3.26
CA THR A 412 -78.20 -28.11 3.88
C THR A 412 -78.78 -29.36 3.13
N SER A 413 -79.38 -29.21 1.94
CA SER A 413 -79.98 -30.39 1.30
C SER A 413 -79.47 -30.77 -0.10
N ASP A 414 -78.57 -30.00 -0.79
CA ASP A 414 -78.20 -30.35 -2.16
C ASP A 414 -76.69 -29.99 -2.48
N ALA A 415 -75.78 -30.49 -1.71
CA ALA A 415 -74.37 -30.59 -2.19
C ALA A 415 -74.19 -32.01 -2.73
N LYS A 416 -74.56 -32.23 -3.98
CA LYS A 416 -73.97 -33.31 -4.76
C LYS A 416 -72.78 -32.79 -5.50
N PRO A 417 -71.71 -33.69 -5.61
CA PRO A 417 -70.42 -33.39 -6.14
C PRO A 417 -70.40 -32.82 -7.53
#